data_216a49ee2a692e5527fdb47616f872d8
#
_entry.id   216a49ee2a692e5527fdb47616f872d8
#
_cell.length_a   1.000
_cell.length_b   1.000
_cell.length_c   1.000
_cell.angle_alpha   90.00
_cell.angle_beta   90.00
_cell.angle_gamma   90.00
#
_symmetry.space_group_name_H-M   'P 1'
#
loop_
_entity.id
_entity.type
_entity.pdbx_description
1 polymer ?
#
loop_
_entity_poly.entity_id
_entity_poly.type
_entity_poly.pdbx_seq_one_letter_code
_entity_poly.pdbx_strand_id
1 'polypeptide(L)'
;MLKTATPILASLNADETIKFYTEKLGFTFHNNWDGYVIFSKDDISIHLWPTDDESIPKNTGCYIYVTAVDELYEEYTQQGVVHPNGKIKNMPWGMRQFSILDNSGNIIHFGEDISKKA
;
A
#
# COMPACT_ATOMS: atom_id res chain seq x y z
N MET A 1 -22.13 1.17 14.40
CA MET A 1 -21.39 2.43 14.47
C MET A 1 -20.26 2.36 13.46
N LEU A 2 -19.07 2.82 13.81
CA LEU A 2 -17.94 2.77 12.88
C LEU A 2 -17.47 1.33 12.69
N LYS A 3 -17.12 0.96 11.45
CA LYS A 3 -16.71 -0.41 11.16
C LYS A 3 -15.26 -0.50 10.68
N THR A 4 -14.87 0.36 9.79
CA THR A 4 -13.54 0.30 9.20
C THR A 4 -13.24 1.63 8.56
N ALA A 5 -11.99 1.83 8.20
CA ALA A 5 -11.57 3.00 7.45
C ALA A 5 -10.81 2.53 6.23
N THR A 6 -11.08 3.13 5.09
CA THR A 6 -10.46 2.75 3.83
C THR A 6 -9.62 3.90 3.32
N PRO A 7 -8.32 3.69 3.08
CA PRO A 7 -7.50 4.75 2.50
C PRO A 7 -7.91 5.01 1.06
N ILE A 8 -7.87 6.29 0.68
CA ILE A 8 -8.14 6.69 -0.70
C ILE A 8 -6.89 7.41 -1.19
N LEU A 9 -6.22 6.80 -2.14
CA LEU A 9 -4.98 7.32 -2.70
C LEU A 9 -5.27 7.88 -4.09
N ALA A 10 -4.25 8.41 -4.76
CA ALA A 10 -4.44 9.03 -6.06
C ALA A 10 -3.82 8.17 -7.16
N SER A 11 -4.51 8.09 -8.31
CA SER A 11 -4.07 7.27 -9.45
C SER A 11 -3.90 8.14 -10.67
N LEU A 12 -2.72 8.09 -11.28
CA LEU A 12 -2.45 8.83 -12.51
C LEU A 12 -2.94 8.09 -13.75
N ASN A 13 -3.07 6.78 -13.67
CA ASN A 13 -3.49 5.97 -14.81
C ASN A 13 -4.15 4.70 -14.28
N ALA A 14 -5.46 4.58 -14.51
CA ALA A 14 -6.23 3.48 -13.93
C ALA A 14 -5.73 2.11 -14.38
N ASP A 15 -5.42 1.95 -15.68
CA ASP A 15 -4.99 0.66 -16.20
C ASP A 15 -3.67 0.24 -15.59
N GLU A 16 -2.72 1.15 -15.48
CA GLU A 16 -1.44 0.86 -14.85
C GLU A 16 -1.59 0.58 -13.37
N THR A 17 -2.49 1.30 -12.71
CA THR A 17 -2.76 1.09 -11.29
C THR A 17 -3.34 -0.31 -11.06
N ILE A 18 -4.31 -0.72 -11.89
CA ILE A 18 -4.90 -2.05 -11.78
C ILE A 18 -3.81 -3.12 -11.95
N LYS A 19 -2.97 -2.96 -12.95
CA LYS A 19 -1.91 -3.91 -13.21
C LYS A 19 -0.92 -3.99 -12.05
N PHE A 20 -0.50 -2.85 -11.53
CA PHE A 20 0.47 -2.80 -10.44
C PHE A 20 -0.07 -3.46 -9.17
N TYR A 21 -1.29 -3.07 -8.76
CA TYR A 21 -1.85 -3.58 -7.52
C TYR A 21 -2.17 -5.07 -7.60
N THR A 22 -2.59 -5.56 -8.76
CA THR A 22 -2.90 -6.98 -8.90
C THR A 22 -1.65 -7.82 -9.10
N GLU A 23 -0.76 -7.41 -10.00
CA GLU A 23 0.39 -8.24 -10.37
C GLU A 23 1.56 -8.10 -9.41
N LYS A 24 1.80 -6.89 -8.88
CA LYS A 24 2.95 -6.66 -8.00
C LYS A 24 2.59 -6.81 -6.53
N LEU A 25 1.42 -6.33 -6.13
CA LEU A 25 1.07 -6.30 -4.72
C LEU A 25 0.13 -7.44 -4.30
N GLY A 26 -0.49 -8.12 -5.27
CA GLY A 26 -1.34 -9.25 -4.95
C GLY A 26 -2.74 -8.88 -4.49
N PHE A 27 -3.19 -7.66 -4.79
CA PHE A 27 -4.55 -7.25 -4.45
C PHE A 27 -5.54 -7.80 -5.46
N THR A 28 -6.79 -7.95 -5.03
CA THR A 28 -7.90 -8.32 -5.88
C THR A 28 -8.57 -7.06 -6.41
N PHE A 29 -8.74 -7.00 -7.73
CA PHE A 29 -9.42 -5.88 -8.36
C PHE A 29 -10.93 -6.11 -8.31
N HIS A 30 -11.68 -5.07 -7.92
CA HIS A 30 -13.14 -5.16 -7.82
C HIS A 30 -13.86 -4.31 -8.84
N ASN A 31 -13.47 -3.05 -8.99
CA ASN A 31 -14.21 -2.12 -9.81
C ASN A 31 -13.35 -0.98 -10.32
N ASN A 32 -13.76 -0.46 -11.48
CA ASN A 32 -13.20 0.76 -12.06
C ASN A 32 -14.37 1.63 -12.50
N TRP A 33 -14.65 2.69 -11.72
CA TRP A 33 -15.72 3.64 -12.01
C TRP A 33 -15.10 4.90 -12.60
N ASP A 34 -14.92 4.91 -13.94
CA ASP A 34 -14.32 6.05 -14.64
C ASP A 34 -13.00 6.49 -14.03
N GLY A 35 -12.15 5.51 -13.70
CA GLY A 35 -10.84 5.78 -13.15
C GLY A 35 -10.75 5.68 -11.63
N TYR A 36 -11.88 5.64 -10.93
CA TYR A 36 -11.90 5.38 -9.49
C TYR A 36 -11.84 3.87 -9.28
N VAL A 37 -10.72 3.37 -8.79
CA VAL A 37 -10.48 1.93 -8.72
C VAL A 37 -10.51 1.43 -7.29
N ILE A 38 -11.01 0.21 -7.13
CA ILE A 38 -11.24 -0.40 -5.82
C ILE A 38 -10.56 -1.75 -5.77
N PHE A 39 -9.76 -1.96 -4.73
CA PHE A 39 -9.03 -3.21 -4.50
C PHE A 39 -9.24 -3.69 -3.08
N SER A 40 -9.03 -5.00 -2.87
CA SER A 40 -8.95 -5.56 -1.53
C SER A 40 -7.89 -6.63 -1.46
N LYS A 41 -7.38 -6.86 -0.25
CA LYS A 41 -6.46 -7.96 0.04
C LYS A 41 -6.63 -8.28 1.52
N ASP A 42 -6.83 -9.57 1.83
CA ASP A 42 -7.13 -9.98 3.19
C ASP A 42 -8.31 -9.17 3.73
N ASP A 43 -8.16 -8.49 4.84
CA ASP A 43 -9.27 -7.78 5.48
C ASP A 43 -9.29 -6.29 5.17
N ILE A 44 -8.48 -5.82 4.23
CA ILE A 44 -8.43 -4.38 3.94
C ILE A 44 -8.81 -4.08 2.50
N SER A 45 -9.25 -2.85 2.30
CA SER A 45 -9.54 -2.32 0.97
C SER A 45 -8.73 -1.06 0.75
N ILE A 46 -8.40 -0.79 -0.50
CA ILE A 46 -7.76 0.46 -0.91
C ILE A 46 -8.53 0.99 -2.11
N HIS A 47 -8.88 2.27 -2.07
CA HIS A 47 -9.49 2.97 -3.20
C HIS A 47 -8.49 3.96 -3.75
N LEU A 48 -8.58 4.22 -5.05
CA LEU A 48 -7.77 5.27 -5.68
C LEU A 48 -8.66 6.09 -6.61
N TRP A 49 -8.57 7.42 -6.47
CA TRP A 49 -9.33 8.33 -7.33
C TRP A 49 -8.44 8.84 -8.46
N PRO A 50 -9.02 9.15 -9.62
CA PRO A 50 -8.21 9.55 -10.78
C PRO A 50 -7.77 11.00 -10.66
N THR A 51 -6.52 11.26 -11.03
CA THR A 51 -6.00 12.62 -11.12
C THR A 51 -4.97 12.66 -12.24
N ASP A 52 -4.80 13.83 -12.86
CA ASP A 52 -3.71 14.05 -13.81
C ASP A 52 -2.63 14.93 -13.22
N ASP A 53 -2.74 15.28 -11.94
CA ASP A 53 -1.75 16.11 -11.25
C ASP A 53 -0.72 15.21 -10.58
N GLU A 54 0.47 15.15 -11.19
CA GLU A 54 1.53 14.24 -10.72
C GLU A 54 1.99 14.53 -9.30
N SER A 55 1.79 15.74 -8.80
CA SER A 55 2.24 16.09 -7.46
C SER A 55 1.38 15.47 -6.38
N ILE A 56 0.14 15.12 -6.69
CA ILE A 56 -0.77 14.62 -5.67
C ILE A 56 -0.35 13.25 -5.15
N PRO A 57 -0.17 12.22 -6.00
CA PRO A 57 0.24 10.93 -5.44
C PRO A 57 1.61 10.96 -4.76
N LYS A 58 2.49 11.87 -5.18
CA LYS A 58 3.80 11.98 -4.54
C LYS A 58 3.71 12.52 -3.12
N ASN A 59 2.57 13.04 -2.73
CA ASN A 59 2.36 13.61 -1.40
C ASN A 59 1.28 12.89 -0.61
N THR A 60 0.89 11.69 -1.05
CA THR A 60 -0.12 10.91 -0.37
C THR A 60 0.41 9.53 -0.03
N GLY A 61 -0.20 8.91 0.96
CA GLY A 61 0.18 7.57 1.37
C GLY A 61 -0.72 7.04 2.45
N CYS A 62 -0.42 5.84 2.90
CA CYS A 62 -1.16 5.25 4.00
C CYS A 62 -0.26 4.28 4.77
N TYR A 63 -0.74 3.86 5.94
CA TYR A 63 -0.06 2.91 6.80
C TYR A 63 -0.96 1.71 7.00
N ILE A 64 -0.44 0.53 6.70
CA ILE A 64 -1.20 -0.71 6.81
C ILE A 64 -0.56 -1.57 7.88
N TYR A 65 -1.35 -1.96 8.88
CA TYR A 65 -0.88 -2.88 9.91
C TYR A 65 -0.96 -4.29 9.36
N VAL A 66 0.12 -5.06 9.54
CA VAL A 66 0.20 -6.41 9.00
C VAL A 66 0.71 -7.38 10.06
N THR A 67 0.49 -8.65 9.80
CA THR A 67 1.20 -9.74 10.49
C THR A 67 2.20 -10.31 9.51
N ALA A 68 3.22 -11.03 10.02
CA ALA A 68 4.23 -11.67 9.17
C ALA A 68 4.90 -10.66 8.23
N VAL A 69 5.33 -9.53 8.78
CA VAL A 69 5.89 -8.44 7.98
C VAL A 69 7.13 -8.87 7.21
N ASP A 70 7.93 -9.77 7.76
CA ASP A 70 9.14 -10.24 7.08
C ASP A 70 8.82 -11.03 5.82
N GLU A 71 7.77 -11.86 5.85
CA GLU A 71 7.35 -12.62 4.68
C GLU A 71 6.85 -11.69 3.58
N LEU A 72 6.06 -10.70 3.96
CA LEU A 72 5.55 -9.72 3.00
C LEU A 72 6.70 -8.91 2.41
N TYR A 73 7.67 -8.52 3.24
CA TYR A 73 8.83 -7.78 2.77
C TYR A 73 9.61 -8.58 1.73
N GLU A 74 9.80 -9.86 1.98
CA GLU A 74 10.52 -10.72 1.04
C GLU A 74 9.78 -10.81 -0.28
N GLU A 75 8.46 -10.99 -0.21
CA GLU A 75 7.63 -11.07 -1.40
C GLU A 75 7.72 -9.78 -2.22
N TYR A 76 7.61 -8.63 -1.58
CA TYR A 76 7.63 -7.34 -2.28
C TYR A 76 9.03 -6.95 -2.72
N THR A 77 10.06 -7.43 -2.02
CA THR A 77 11.43 -7.25 -2.49
C THR A 77 11.63 -7.95 -3.83
N GLN A 78 11.08 -9.16 -3.97
CA GLN A 78 11.18 -9.91 -5.22
C GLN A 78 10.42 -9.22 -6.35
N GLN A 79 9.37 -8.48 -6.02
CA GLN A 79 8.62 -7.72 -7.03
C GLN A 79 9.28 -6.40 -7.38
N GLY A 80 10.34 -6.03 -6.66
CA GLY A 80 11.07 -4.81 -6.96
C GLY A 80 10.34 -3.52 -6.59
N VAL A 81 9.42 -3.57 -5.64
CA VAL A 81 8.59 -2.40 -5.30
C VAL A 81 9.01 -1.70 -4.01
N VAL A 82 9.94 -2.27 -3.26
CA VAL A 82 10.35 -1.68 -1.97
C VAL A 82 11.07 -0.36 -2.22
N HIS A 83 10.66 0.69 -1.48
CA HIS A 83 11.28 2.00 -1.59
C HIS A 83 12.74 1.92 -1.15
N PRO A 84 13.68 2.56 -1.89
CA PRO A 84 15.11 2.49 -1.55
C PRO A 84 15.40 2.94 -0.11
N ASN A 85 14.64 3.89 0.40
CA ASN A 85 14.81 4.38 1.76
C ASN A 85 13.81 3.76 2.73
N GLY A 86 13.09 2.74 2.28
CA GLY A 86 12.04 2.09 3.09
C GLY A 86 12.32 0.64 3.38
N LYS A 87 13.60 0.25 3.47
CA LYS A 87 13.94 -1.12 3.79
C LYS A 87 13.44 -1.47 5.19
N ILE A 88 13.15 -2.76 5.36
CA ILE A 88 12.57 -3.21 6.62
C ILE A 88 13.53 -2.93 7.79
N LYS A 89 12.95 -2.42 8.88
CA LYS A 89 13.72 -2.21 10.11
C LYS A 89 12.77 -2.02 11.29
N ASN A 90 13.33 -2.16 12.49
CA ASN A 90 12.60 -1.90 13.72
C ASN A 90 12.65 -0.41 14.01
N MET A 91 11.49 0.16 14.25
CA MET A 91 11.36 1.59 14.53
C MET A 91 11.33 1.83 16.04
N PRO A 92 11.77 3.02 16.49
CA PRO A 92 11.78 3.30 17.94
C PRO A 92 10.41 3.23 18.60
N TRP A 93 9.34 3.37 17.83
CA TRP A 93 7.99 3.34 18.38
C TRP A 93 7.37 1.93 18.40
N GLY A 94 8.19 0.88 18.27
CA GLY A 94 7.72 -0.47 18.49
C GLY A 94 7.11 -1.14 17.27
N MET A 95 7.43 -0.64 16.10
CA MET A 95 6.96 -1.23 14.84
C MET A 95 8.12 -1.76 14.03
N ARG A 96 7.92 -2.91 13.38
CA ARG A 96 8.85 -3.38 12.37
C ARG A 96 8.19 -3.13 11.02
N GLN A 97 8.78 -2.30 10.19
CA GLN A 97 8.10 -1.81 9.00
C GLN A 97 9.00 -1.62 7.80
N PHE A 98 8.37 -1.59 6.63
CA PHE A 98 9.01 -1.22 5.40
C PHE A 98 8.01 -0.41 4.56
N SER A 99 8.49 0.17 3.46
CA SER A 99 7.65 1.03 2.61
C SER A 99 7.84 0.69 1.16
N ILE A 100 6.77 0.91 0.38
CA ILE A 100 6.82 0.78 -1.07
C ILE A 100 6.31 2.07 -1.70
N LEU A 101 6.62 2.25 -2.99
CA LEU A 101 5.96 3.26 -3.81
C LEU A 101 5.11 2.53 -4.82
N ASP A 102 3.86 3.00 -5.01
CA ASP A 102 3.06 2.40 -6.07
C ASP A 102 3.38 3.06 -7.40
N ASN A 103 2.67 2.66 -8.45
CA ASN A 103 2.94 3.11 -9.82
C ASN A 103 2.74 4.61 -10.03
N SER A 104 1.96 5.25 -9.17
CA SER A 104 1.69 6.70 -9.29
C SER A 104 2.56 7.54 -8.35
N GLY A 105 3.21 6.90 -7.37
CA GLY A 105 4.07 7.59 -6.42
C GLY A 105 3.52 7.65 -5.00
N ASN A 106 2.35 7.05 -4.74
CA ASN A 106 1.86 6.96 -3.37
C ASN A 106 2.79 6.10 -2.54
N ILE A 107 3.07 6.51 -1.30
CA ILE A 107 3.87 5.69 -0.41
C ILE A 107 2.95 4.87 0.49
N ILE A 108 3.24 3.58 0.60
CA ILE A 108 2.49 2.69 1.46
C ILE A 108 3.46 2.06 2.44
N HIS A 109 3.16 2.24 3.73
CA HIS A 109 3.96 1.66 4.81
C HIS A 109 3.25 0.40 5.29
N PHE A 110 4.03 -0.66 5.50
CA PHE A 110 3.53 -1.90 6.08
C PHE A 110 4.26 -2.13 7.38
N GLY A 111 3.53 -2.28 8.47
CA GLY A 111 4.16 -2.42 9.76
C GLY A 111 3.49 -3.45 10.64
N GLU A 112 4.33 -4.16 11.40
CA GLU A 112 3.88 -5.13 12.39
C GLU A 112 4.26 -4.63 13.77
N ASP A 113 3.31 -4.70 14.70
CA ASP A 113 3.56 -4.26 16.07
C ASP A 113 4.43 -5.31 16.76
N ILE A 114 5.66 -4.91 17.11
CA ILE A 114 6.60 -5.76 17.84
C ILE A 114 6.84 -5.26 19.26
N SER A 115 6.10 -4.23 19.69
CA SER A 115 6.25 -3.68 21.02
C SER A 115 5.62 -4.55 22.08
N LYS A 116 4.78 -5.51 21.66
CA LYS A 116 4.04 -6.35 22.55
C LYS A 116 4.96 -7.17 23.45
N LYS A 117 4.58 -7.30 24.69
CA LYS A 117 5.33 -8.06 25.65
C LYS A 117 4.59 -9.31 26.03
N ALA A 118 5.36 -10.30 26.38
CA ALA A 118 4.77 -11.54 26.84
C ALA A 118 4.08 -11.34 28.17
#